data_54a9bce688ef9457d65ae86fee74cebb
#
_entry.id   54a9bce688ef9457d65ae86fee74cebb
#
_cell.length_a   1.000
_cell.length_b   1.000
_cell.length_c   1.000
_cell.angle_alpha   90.00
_cell.angle_beta   90.00
_cell.angle_gamma   90.00
#
_symmetry.space_group_name_H-M   'P 1'
#
loop_
_entity.id
_entity.type
_entity.pdbx_description
1 polymer ?
#
loop_
_entity_poly.entity_id
_entity_poly.type
_entity_poly.pdbx_seq_one_letter_code
_entity_poly.pdbx_strand_id
1 'polypeptide(L)'
;MISLHTSPLDQPGTGDAGGMNVYVMELSKRLAQRGVEVDIFTRATSSDLPTVVEAVPGVLVHNIHAGPFEGLTKAELPGQMCVFAREVLRAEASQPLGHYSALHSHYWLSGQVGALARDRWAVPLVHSMHTMAKVKNDALAEGDTPEPAARIIGEEQVVEAADILIANTDTEAKQLINLYDACASRVEVIHPGVDLEVFRPRDRADVRRRLDLRDDASVLMFAGRIQPLKAPDVLLRAVAVLLEREPDLRSRLVVPVVGGPSGSGLEHPESLAQLASALGLDGVVRFVPPVAQGELAEWYAAADLVAVPSYNESFGLVAVEAQASGTPVVAAAVGGLTTVVDDGRSGVLVESHRADDWADALARLVHDPDLRDRLARGAIAQAAQFSWDATAEQTLETYERARSFMREAVA
;
A
#
# COMPACT_ATOMS: atom_id res chain seq x y z
N MET A 1 -14.54 -10.24 -5.30
CA MET A 1 -13.30 -9.49 -5.61
C MET A 1 -12.26 -10.39 -6.25
N ILE A 2 -11.31 -9.84 -7.02
CA ILE A 2 -10.22 -10.61 -7.63
C ILE A 2 -8.88 -9.98 -7.23
N SER A 3 -7.98 -10.77 -6.62
CA SER A 3 -6.63 -10.40 -6.21
C SER A 3 -5.66 -11.53 -6.58
N LEU A 4 -5.33 -11.65 -7.89
CA LEU A 4 -4.63 -12.81 -8.44
C LEU A 4 -3.20 -12.97 -7.88
N HIS A 5 -2.39 -11.90 -7.87
CA HIS A 5 -0.93 -11.99 -7.70
C HIS A 5 -0.47 -12.04 -6.25
N THR A 6 -1.32 -11.68 -5.29
CA THR A 6 -1.03 -11.73 -3.85
C THR A 6 -2.31 -12.01 -3.07
N SER A 7 -2.22 -12.88 -2.09
CA SER A 7 -3.36 -13.18 -1.21
C SER A 7 -3.60 -12.04 -0.23
N PRO A 8 -4.86 -11.61 -0.04
CA PRO A 8 -5.17 -10.60 0.97
C PRO A 8 -4.87 -11.07 2.40
N LEU A 9 -4.63 -12.37 2.61
CA LEU A 9 -4.27 -12.96 3.90
C LEU A 9 -2.75 -12.95 4.15
N ASP A 10 -1.94 -12.65 3.14
CA ASP A 10 -0.48 -12.58 3.30
C ASP A 10 -0.09 -11.40 4.20
N GLN A 11 0.93 -11.62 5.04
CA GLN A 11 1.46 -10.59 5.92
C GLN A 11 2.00 -9.40 5.11
N PRO A 12 1.46 -8.18 5.28
CA PRO A 12 2.02 -6.99 4.64
C PRO A 12 3.51 -6.79 4.97
N GLY A 13 4.29 -6.42 3.95
CA GLY A 13 5.75 -6.30 4.09
C GLY A 13 6.55 -7.56 3.77
N THR A 14 5.88 -8.65 3.39
CA THR A 14 6.52 -9.90 2.91
C THR A 14 6.26 -10.08 1.41
N GLY A 15 7.27 -10.46 0.63
CA GLY A 15 7.14 -10.70 -0.80
C GLY A 15 6.45 -9.53 -1.51
N ASP A 16 5.38 -9.82 -2.26
CA ASP A 16 4.57 -8.80 -2.94
C ASP A 16 3.43 -8.23 -2.07
N ALA A 17 3.21 -8.78 -0.88
CA ALA A 17 2.15 -8.31 0.02
C ALA A 17 2.46 -6.92 0.60
N GLY A 18 1.49 -6.02 0.52
CA GLY A 18 1.66 -4.63 0.96
C GLY A 18 0.33 -3.89 1.10
N GLY A 19 0.31 -2.61 0.77
CA GLY A 19 -0.86 -1.75 0.93
C GLY A 19 -2.11 -2.25 0.20
N MET A 20 -1.96 -2.93 -0.95
CA MET A 20 -3.11 -3.52 -1.65
C MET A 20 -3.77 -4.63 -0.83
N ASN A 21 -3.00 -5.47 -0.14
CA ASN A 21 -3.54 -6.54 0.72
C ASN A 21 -4.35 -5.95 1.87
N VAL A 22 -3.82 -4.88 2.50
CA VAL A 22 -4.54 -4.12 3.53
C VAL A 22 -5.83 -3.53 2.96
N TYR A 23 -5.76 -2.88 1.78
CA TYR A 23 -6.92 -2.30 1.12
C TYR A 23 -8.03 -3.34 0.87
N VAL A 24 -7.69 -4.48 0.24
CA VAL A 24 -8.65 -5.53 -0.08
C VAL A 24 -9.32 -6.08 1.18
N MET A 25 -8.54 -6.35 2.23
CA MET A 25 -9.07 -6.89 3.49
C MET A 25 -9.94 -5.87 4.24
N GLU A 26 -9.47 -4.64 4.41
CA GLU A 26 -10.19 -3.64 5.18
C GLU A 26 -11.50 -3.23 4.47
N LEU A 27 -11.46 -3.04 3.14
CA LEU A 27 -12.66 -2.80 2.35
C LEU A 27 -13.65 -3.97 2.50
N SER A 28 -13.20 -5.22 2.33
CA SER A 28 -14.04 -6.40 2.44
C SER A 28 -14.71 -6.53 3.81
N LYS A 29 -13.96 -6.30 4.90
CA LYS A 29 -14.51 -6.28 6.27
C LYS A 29 -15.62 -5.24 6.42
N ARG A 30 -15.42 -4.02 5.93
CA ARG A 30 -16.41 -2.95 6.05
C ARG A 30 -17.64 -3.19 5.17
N LEU A 31 -17.48 -3.83 4.01
CA LEU A 31 -18.59 -4.26 3.17
C LEU A 31 -19.40 -5.37 3.86
N ALA A 32 -18.73 -6.37 4.44
CA ALA A 32 -19.39 -7.44 5.17
C ALA A 32 -20.18 -6.92 6.39
N GLN A 33 -19.64 -5.96 7.13
CA GLN A 33 -20.34 -5.29 8.22
C GLN A 33 -21.61 -4.55 7.77
N ARG A 34 -21.72 -4.23 6.48
CA ARG A 34 -22.88 -3.60 5.85
C ARG A 34 -23.83 -4.62 5.19
N GLY A 35 -23.60 -5.92 5.44
CA GLY A 35 -24.44 -6.99 4.95
C GLY A 35 -24.16 -7.43 3.51
N VAL A 36 -22.98 -7.08 2.97
CA VAL A 36 -22.52 -7.57 1.65
C VAL A 36 -21.67 -8.82 1.83
N GLU A 37 -22.06 -9.93 1.23
CA GLU A 37 -21.21 -11.11 1.16
C GLU A 37 -20.08 -10.88 0.15
N VAL A 38 -18.83 -11.17 0.55
CA VAL A 38 -17.64 -10.91 -0.26
C VAL A 38 -16.85 -12.18 -0.48
N ASP A 39 -16.76 -12.61 -1.74
CA ASP A 39 -15.84 -13.64 -2.20
C ASP A 39 -14.58 -13.00 -2.80
N ILE A 40 -13.41 -13.39 -2.32
CA ILE A 40 -12.12 -12.92 -2.82
C ILE A 40 -11.40 -14.09 -3.48
N PHE A 41 -11.15 -14.00 -4.78
CA PHE A 41 -10.41 -15.01 -5.53
C PHE A 41 -8.93 -14.62 -5.61
N THR A 42 -8.05 -15.49 -5.11
CA THR A 42 -6.60 -15.32 -5.14
C THR A 42 -5.91 -16.62 -5.57
N ARG A 43 -4.69 -16.52 -6.09
CA ARG A 43 -3.92 -17.71 -6.48
C ARG A 43 -3.35 -18.41 -5.26
N ALA A 44 -3.54 -19.73 -5.17
CA ALA A 44 -2.88 -20.54 -4.16
C ALA A 44 -1.36 -20.59 -4.39
N THR A 45 -0.59 -20.31 -3.35
CA THR A 45 0.88 -20.31 -3.35
C THR A 45 1.50 -21.52 -2.63
N SER A 46 0.67 -22.35 -1.97
CA SER A 46 1.05 -23.60 -1.34
C SER A 46 -0.06 -24.62 -1.48
N SER A 47 0.32 -25.90 -1.57
CA SER A 47 -0.62 -27.03 -1.55
C SER A 47 -1.33 -27.21 -0.21
N ASP A 48 -0.77 -26.67 0.87
CA ASP A 48 -1.31 -26.81 2.22
C ASP A 48 -2.41 -25.79 2.53
N LEU A 49 -2.60 -24.78 1.64
CA LEU A 49 -3.65 -23.80 1.80
C LEU A 49 -5.03 -24.45 1.59
N PRO A 50 -6.00 -24.23 2.50
CA PRO A 50 -7.37 -24.67 2.30
C PRO A 50 -7.97 -23.97 1.07
N THR A 51 -8.83 -24.66 0.34
CA THR A 51 -9.47 -24.13 -0.88
C THR A 51 -10.25 -22.85 -0.61
N VAL A 52 -10.89 -22.76 0.57
CA VAL A 52 -11.66 -21.58 1.00
C VAL A 52 -11.37 -21.31 2.46
N VAL A 53 -11.17 -20.05 2.79
CA VAL A 53 -10.97 -19.55 4.17
C VAL A 53 -11.98 -18.46 4.44
N GLU A 54 -12.76 -18.56 5.50
CA GLU A 54 -13.51 -17.42 6.02
C GLU A 54 -12.55 -16.53 6.83
N ALA A 55 -12.17 -15.42 6.22
CA ALA A 55 -11.21 -14.47 6.83
C ALA A 55 -11.84 -13.71 8.00
N VAL A 56 -13.06 -13.27 7.84
CA VAL A 56 -13.96 -12.72 8.85
C VAL A 56 -15.40 -13.08 8.45
N PRO A 57 -16.39 -13.01 9.35
CA PRO A 57 -17.77 -13.32 9.01
C PRO A 57 -18.24 -12.56 7.77
N GLY A 58 -18.68 -13.31 6.74
CA GLY A 58 -19.15 -12.76 5.46
C GLY A 58 -18.05 -12.44 4.43
N VAL A 59 -16.77 -12.77 4.70
CA VAL A 59 -15.68 -12.63 3.73
C VAL A 59 -14.99 -13.96 3.52
N LEU A 60 -15.17 -14.55 2.33
CA LEU A 60 -14.54 -15.81 1.93
C LEU A 60 -13.35 -15.55 1.00
N VAL A 61 -12.21 -16.16 1.28
CA VAL A 61 -11.02 -16.14 0.41
C VAL A 61 -10.88 -17.51 -0.26
N HIS A 62 -11.02 -17.52 -1.58
CA HIS A 62 -10.90 -18.70 -2.42
C HIS A 62 -9.46 -18.81 -2.94
N ASN A 63 -8.72 -19.82 -2.51
CA ASN A 63 -7.38 -20.13 -2.97
C ASN A 63 -7.43 -20.96 -4.26
N ILE A 64 -7.26 -20.29 -5.39
CA ILE A 64 -7.39 -20.87 -6.72
C ILE A 64 -6.07 -21.51 -7.17
N HIS A 65 -6.14 -22.79 -7.53
CA HIS A 65 -4.97 -23.49 -8.11
C HIS A 65 -4.77 -23.07 -9.57
N ALA A 66 -3.69 -22.32 -9.82
CA ALA A 66 -3.30 -21.88 -11.16
C ALA A 66 -1.79 -21.95 -11.31
N GLY A 67 -1.28 -22.94 -12.02
CA GLY A 67 0.12 -23.23 -12.20
C GLY A 67 0.81 -23.84 -10.97
N PRO A 68 2.14 -23.88 -10.92
CA PRO A 68 2.90 -24.33 -9.76
C PRO A 68 2.55 -23.53 -8.52
N PHE A 69 2.49 -24.18 -7.36
CA PHE A 69 2.26 -23.48 -6.08
C PHE A 69 3.43 -22.56 -5.75
N GLU A 70 4.65 -23.05 -5.87
CA GLU A 70 5.87 -22.36 -5.47
C GLU A 70 6.73 -22.01 -6.71
N GLY A 71 7.66 -21.05 -6.52
CA GLY A 71 8.70 -20.73 -7.51
C GLY A 71 8.26 -19.86 -8.69
N LEU A 72 6.99 -19.46 -8.79
CA LEU A 72 6.54 -18.50 -9.81
C LEU A 72 6.95 -17.09 -9.44
N THR A 73 7.69 -16.47 -10.32
CA THR A 73 7.97 -15.03 -10.26
C THR A 73 6.77 -14.22 -10.73
N LYS A 74 6.71 -12.96 -10.33
CA LYS A 74 5.65 -12.04 -10.77
C LYS A 74 5.59 -11.90 -12.31
N ALA A 75 6.73 -11.98 -12.97
CA ALA A 75 6.84 -11.92 -14.44
C ALA A 75 6.21 -13.14 -15.15
N GLU A 76 6.11 -14.27 -14.46
CA GLU A 76 5.53 -15.52 -15.01
C GLU A 76 4.01 -15.65 -14.75
N LEU A 77 3.46 -14.85 -13.85
CA LEU A 77 2.03 -14.87 -13.53
C LEU A 77 1.10 -14.63 -14.74
N PRO A 78 1.43 -13.77 -15.73
CA PRO A 78 0.59 -13.63 -16.92
C PRO A 78 0.31 -14.95 -17.63
N GLY A 79 1.26 -15.89 -17.61
CA GLY A 79 1.09 -17.23 -18.19
C GLY A 79 0.05 -18.11 -17.47
N GLN A 80 -0.34 -17.74 -16.24
CA GLN A 80 -1.33 -18.48 -15.43
C GLN A 80 -2.72 -17.88 -15.46
N MET A 81 -2.92 -16.73 -16.09
CA MET A 81 -4.21 -16.01 -16.08
C MET A 81 -5.35 -16.84 -16.66
N CYS A 82 -5.13 -17.57 -17.76
CA CYS A 82 -6.18 -18.39 -18.38
C CYS A 82 -6.65 -19.52 -17.45
N VAL A 83 -5.72 -20.18 -16.75
CA VAL A 83 -6.03 -21.24 -15.79
C VAL A 83 -6.77 -20.65 -14.61
N PHE A 84 -6.31 -19.53 -14.07
CA PHE A 84 -6.94 -18.85 -12.97
C PHE A 84 -8.36 -18.38 -13.34
N ALA A 85 -8.54 -17.74 -14.50
CA ALA A 85 -9.84 -17.28 -14.98
C ALA A 85 -10.83 -18.46 -15.14
N ARG A 86 -10.38 -19.57 -15.71
CA ARG A 86 -11.20 -20.79 -15.83
C ARG A 86 -11.74 -21.25 -14.47
N GLU A 87 -10.89 -21.30 -13.46
CA GLU A 87 -11.32 -21.78 -12.13
C GLU A 87 -12.21 -20.76 -11.42
N VAL A 88 -11.98 -19.46 -11.59
CA VAL A 88 -12.89 -18.40 -11.10
C VAL A 88 -14.26 -18.53 -11.74
N LEU A 89 -14.34 -18.69 -13.07
CA LEU A 89 -15.58 -18.89 -13.79
C LEU A 89 -16.28 -20.20 -13.37
N ARG A 90 -15.51 -21.24 -13.07
CA ARG A 90 -16.04 -22.52 -12.59
C ARG A 90 -16.62 -22.42 -11.17
N ALA A 91 -15.97 -21.64 -10.30
CA ALA A 91 -16.48 -21.42 -8.95
C ALA A 91 -17.86 -20.76 -8.98
N GLU A 92 -18.05 -19.72 -9.81
CA GLU A 92 -19.38 -19.08 -9.98
C GLU A 92 -20.40 -20.05 -10.60
N ALA A 93 -20.04 -20.84 -11.60
CA ALA A 93 -20.93 -21.78 -12.24
C ALA A 93 -21.49 -22.87 -11.28
N SER A 94 -20.91 -23.05 -10.09
CA SER A 94 -21.43 -23.89 -9.02
C SER A 94 -22.47 -23.19 -8.12
N GLN A 95 -22.65 -21.88 -8.29
CA GLN A 95 -23.58 -21.05 -7.53
C GLN A 95 -24.92 -20.86 -8.29
N PRO A 96 -25.99 -20.41 -7.61
CA PRO A 96 -27.21 -19.99 -8.28
C PRO A 96 -26.95 -18.88 -9.32
N LEU A 97 -27.72 -18.89 -10.39
CA LEU A 97 -27.64 -17.87 -11.44
C LEU A 97 -27.82 -16.46 -10.84
N GLY A 98 -26.90 -15.55 -11.18
CA GLY A 98 -26.93 -14.19 -10.67
C GLY A 98 -26.44 -14.06 -9.21
N HIS A 99 -25.65 -15.01 -8.74
CA HIS A 99 -25.09 -15.03 -7.39
C HIS A 99 -24.27 -13.75 -7.10
N TYR A 100 -23.38 -13.35 -8.01
CA TYR A 100 -22.63 -12.10 -7.89
C TYR A 100 -23.39 -10.94 -8.51
N SER A 101 -23.31 -9.76 -7.87
CA SER A 101 -23.96 -8.53 -8.31
C SER A 101 -22.98 -7.48 -8.86
N ALA A 102 -21.70 -7.59 -8.53
CA ALA A 102 -20.61 -6.75 -9.02
C ALA A 102 -19.29 -7.49 -8.92
N LEU A 103 -18.34 -7.10 -9.76
CA LEU A 103 -16.93 -7.53 -9.72
C LEU A 103 -16.07 -6.34 -9.34
N HIS A 104 -15.14 -6.52 -8.40
CA HIS A 104 -14.09 -5.56 -8.11
C HIS A 104 -12.72 -6.25 -8.25
N SER A 105 -11.91 -5.80 -9.19
CA SER A 105 -10.58 -6.36 -9.47
C SER A 105 -9.47 -5.40 -9.03
N HIS A 106 -8.40 -5.97 -8.51
CA HIS A 106 -7.27 -5.23 -7.93
C HIS A 106 -5.99 -5.60 -8.66
N TYR A 107 -5.31 -4.60 -9.24
CA TYR A 107 -4.14 -4.75 -10.08
C TYR A 107 -4.44 -5.35 -11.47
N TRP A 108 -3.64 -5.00 -12.47
CA TRP A 108 -3.92 -5.28 -13.88
C TRP A 108 -4.18 -6.76 -14.22
N LEU A 109 -3.44 -7.71 -13.61
CA LEU A 109 -3.66 -9.16 -13.82
C LEU A 109 -5.07 -9.58 -13.43
N SER A 110 -5.54 -9.08 -12.30
CA SER A 110 -6.90 -9.32 -11.82
C SER A 110 -7.93 -8.62 -12.70
N GLY A 111 -7.59 -7.45 -13.24
CA GLY A 111 -8.43 -6.72 -14.19
C GLY A 111 -8.69 -7.50 -15.48
N GLN A 112 -7.65 -8.14 -16.03
CA GLN A 112 -7.77 -9.00 -17.20
C GLN A 112 -8.73 -10.18 -16.96
N VAL A 113 -8.62 -10.83 -15.80
CA VAL A 113 -9.55 -11.90 -15.39
C VAL A 113 -10.94 -11.35 -15.14
N GLY A 114 -11.03 -10.17 -14.50
CA GLY A 114 -12.28 -9.47 -14.24
C GLY A 114 -13.05 -9.13 -15.50
N ALA A 115 -12.38 -8.72 -16.57
CA ALA A 115 -13.00 -8.44 -17.88
C ALA A 115 -13.68 -9.70 -18.46
N LEU A 116 -13.01 -10.85 -18.39
CA LEU A 116 -13.60 -12.11 -18.83
C LEU A 116 -14.80 -12.55 -17.97
N ALA A 117 -14.71 -12.39 -16.66
CA ALA A 117 -15.76 -12.72 -15.73
C ALA A 117 -16.98 -11.79 -15.87
N ARG A 118 -16.75 -10.46 -16.08
CA ARG A 118 -17.76 -9.45 -16.35
C ARG A 118 -18.68 -9.87 -17.51
N ASP A 119 -18.06 -10.22 -18.64
CA ASP A 119 -18.81 -10.61 -19.83
C ASP A 119 -19.58 -11.92 -19.65
N ARG A 120 -19.00 -12.87 -18.91
CA ARG A 120 -19.63 -14.17 -18.67
C ARG A 120 -20.77 -14.11 -17.67
N TRP A 121 -20.64 -13.32 -16.60
CA TRP A 121 -21.63 -13.21 -15.52
C TRP A 121 -22.63 -12.08 -15.75
N ALA A 122 -22.40 -11.23 -16.75
CA ALA A 122 -23.21 -10.04 -17.04
C ALA A 122 -23.37 -9.13 -15.80
N VAL A 123 -22.27 -8.89 -15.09
CA VAL A 123 -22.17 -8.00 -13.92
C VAL A 123 -21.14 -6.91 -14.16
N PRO A 124 -21.28 -5.71 -13.57
CA PRO A 124 -20.32 -4.64 -13.78
C PRO A 124 -18.95 -4.98 -13.20
N LEU A 125 -17.89 -4.49 -13.88
CA LEU A 125 -16.52 -4.54 -13.43
C LEU A 125 -16.10 -3.17 -12.91
N VAL A 126 -15.83 -3.09 -11.62
CA VAL A 126 -15.11 -2.00 -10.98
C VAL A 126 -13.64 -2.40 -10.85
N HIS A 127 -12.71 -1.48 -11.11
CA HIS A 127 -11.28 -1.80 -11.06
C HIS A 127 -10.48 -0.75 -10.31
N SER A 128 -9.54 -1.21 -9.46
CA SER A 128 -8.53 -0.39 -8.79
C SER A 128 -7.13 -0.81 -9.25
N MET A 129 -6.36 0.13 -9.81
CA MET A 129 -5.02 -0.15 -10.33
C MET A 129 -3.99 -0.45 -9.24
N HIS A 130 -4.04 0.25 -8.12
CA HIS A 130 -3.06 0.28 -7.02
C HIS A 130 -1.66 0.73 -7.43
N THR A 131 -1.20 0.40 -8.61
CA THR A 131 0.04 0.91 -9.22
C THR A 131 -0.10 0.89 -10.74
N MET A 132 0.51 1.83 -11.42
CA MET A 132 0.46 1.97 -12.88
C MET A 132 1.87 1.95 -13.47
N ALA A 133 2.08 1.17 -14.54
CA ALA A 133 3.38 0.96 -15.16
C ALA A 133 3.94 2.25 -15.76
N LYS A 134 3.13 3.03 -16.47
CA LYS A 134 3.57 4.31 -17.05
C LYS A 134 4.06 5.28 -15.98
N VAL A 135 3.33 5.38 -14.86
CA VAL A 135 3.70 6.24 -13.73
C VAL A 135 5.00 5.77 -13.06
N LYS A 136 5.16 4.45 -12.88
CA LYS A 136 6.40 3.89 -12.34
C LYS A 136 7.59 4.14 -13.25
N ASN A 137 7.40 3.99 -14.56
CA ASN A 137 8.46 4.18 -15.54
C ASN A 137 8.92 5.64 -15.63
N ASP A 138 8.02 6.60 -15.38
CA ASP A 138 8.36 8.02 -15.32
C ASP A 138 9.12 8.41 -14.04
N ALA A 139 9.02 7.61 -12.96
CA ALA A 139 9.61 7.85 -11.65
C ALA A 139 10.48 6.67 -11.19
N LEU A 140 11.33 6.15 -12.09
CA LEU A 140 12.25 5.05 -11.76
C LEU A 140 13.28 5.46 -10.70
N ALA A 141 13.42 4.63 -9.68
CA ALA A 141 14.50 4.74 -8.72
C ALA A 141 15.84 4.31 -9.37
N GLU A 142 16.95 4.78 -8.81
CA GLU A 142 18.27 4.30 -9.23
C GLU A 142 18.38 2.78 -9.00
N GLY A 143 18.75 2.04 -10.04
CA GLY A 143 18.84 0.57 -10.02
C GLY A 143 17.53 -0.17 -10.26
N ASP A 144 16.40 0.51 -10.45
CA ASP A 144 15.14 -0.13 -10.86
C ASP A 144 15.08 -0.33 -12.37
N THR A 145 14.31 -1.34 -12.79
CA THR A 145 14.06 -1.64 -14.20
C THR A 145 12.67 -1.18 -14.62
N PRO A 146 12.50 -0.68 -15.86
CA PRO A 146 11.17 -0.31 -16.35
C PRO A 146 10.21 -1.50 -16.33
N GLU A 147 8.95 -1.21 -16.05
CA GLU A 147 7.87 -2.19 -16.20
C GLU A 147 7.72 -2.59 -17.68
N PRO A 148 7.47 -3.86 -17.97
CA PRO A 148 7.46 -4.36 -19.34
C PRO A 148 6.27 -3.82 -20.14
N ALA A 149 6.45 -3.66 -21.46
CA ALA A 149 5.41 -3.20 -22.38
C ALA A 149 4.12 -4.05 -22.31
N ALA A 150 4.25 -5.35 -22.09
CA ALA A 150 3.11 -6.25 -21.92
C ALA A 150 2.20 -5.85 -20.74
N ARG A 151 2.78 -5.31 -19.64
CA ARG A 151 2.02 -4.78 -18.52
C ARG A 151 1.28 -3.50 -18.92
N ILE A 152 1.93 -2.59 -19.62
CA ILE A 152 1.30 -1.34 -20.09
C ILE A 152 0.08 -1.66 -20.97
N ILE A 153 0.25 -2.56 -21.95
CA ILE A 153 -0.85 -3.00 -22.81
C ILE A 153 -1.97 -3.65 -21.99
N GLY A 154 -1.62 -4.48 -21.01
CA GLY A 154 -2.60 -5.12 -20.14
C GLY A 154 -3.36 -4.12 -19.27
N GLU A 155 -2.71 -3.07 -18.77
CA GLU A 155 -3.35 -1.99 -18.03
C GLU A 155 -4.31 -1.18 -18.92
N GLU A 156 -3.90 -0.85 -20.14
CA GLU A 156 -4.76 -0.15 -21.14
C GLU A 156 -6.01 -0.96 -21.46
N GLN A 157 -5.88 -2.27 -21.68
CA GLN A 157 -7.03 -3.16 -21.90
C GLN A 157 -7.98 -3.21 -20.72
N VAL A 158 -7.47 -3.18 -19.50
CA VAL A 158 -8.31 -3.16 -18.28
C VAL A 158 -9.03 -1.83 -18.15
N VAL A 159 -8.36 -0.70 -18.43
CA VAL A 159 -8.99 0.63 -18.43
C VAL A 159 -10.14 0.71 -19.44
N GLU A 160 -9.97 0.11 -20.62
CA GLU A 160 -11.03 0.04 -21.64
C GLU A 160 -12.20 -0.83 -21.18
N ALA A 161 -11.93 -2.00 -20.59
CA ALA A 161 -12.93 -2.99 -20.21
C ALA A 161 -13.71 -2.66 -18.94
N ALA A 162 -13.14 -1.92 -18.00
CA ALA A 162 -13.78 -1.59 -16.72
C ALA A 162 -14.96 -0.62 -16.92
N ASP A 163 -16.08 -0.89 -16.23
CA ASP A 163 -17.23 0.01 -16.23
C ASP A 163 -16.94 1.26 -15.39
N ILE A 164 -16.28 1.08 -14.24
CA ILE A 164 -15.78 2.18 -13.40
C ILE A 164 -14.37 1.86 -12.90
N LEU A 165 -13.53 2.90 -12.86
CA LEU A 165 -12.18 2.88 -12.29
C LEU A 165 -12.19 3.65 -10.97
N ILE A 166 -11.68 3.04 -9.90
CA ILE A 166 -11.45 3.71 -8.62
C ILE A 166 -9.99 4.15 -8.54
N ALA A 167 -9.78 5.44 -8.42
CA ALA A 167 -8.50 6.07 -8.13
C ALA A 167 -8.40 6.40 -6.64
N ASN A 168 -7.23 6.16 -6.03
CA ASN A 168 -7.02 6.45 -4.61
C ASN A 168 -6.87 7.96 -4.32
N THR A 169 -6.52 8.75 -5.33
CA THR A 169 -6.31 10.21 -5.22
C THR A 169 -6.69 10.91 -6.53
N ASP A 170 -6.89 12.24 -6.44
CA ASP A 170 -7.08 13.09 -7.63
C ASP A 170 -5.90 13.02 -8.60
N THR A 171 -4.69 12.84 -8.08
CA THR A 171 -3.48 12.66 -8.90
C THR A 171 -3.55 11.36 -9.69
N GLU A 172 -3.94 10.26 -9.07
CA GLU A 172 -4.13 8.96 -9.74
C GLU A 172 -5.25 9.03 -10.78
N ALA A 173 -6.36 9.71 -10.47
CA ALA A 173 -7.45 9.94 -11.42
C ALA A 173 -6.97 10.70 -12.68
N LYS A 174 -6.20 11.77 -12.49
CA LYS A 174 -5.58 12.52 -13.60
C LYS A 174 -4.61 11.65 -14.41
N GLN A 175 -3.85 10.79 -13.77
CA GLN A 175 -2.93 9.85 -14.43
C GLN A 175 -3.70 8.82 -15.28
N LEU A 176 -4.80 8.26 -14.76
CA LEU A 176 -5.67 7.35 -15.52
C LEU A 176 -6.23 8.04 -16.76
N ILE A 177 -6.71 9.27 -16.63
CA ILE A 177 -7.27 10.05 -17.76
C ILE A 177 -6.17 10.43 -18.77
N ASN A 178 -5.04 10.95 -18.31
CA ASN A 178 -4.03 11.55 -19.20
C ASN A 178 -3.05 10.54 -19.80
N LEU A 179 -2.76 9.44 -19.08
CA LEU A 179 -1.76 8.45 -19.50
C LEU A 179 -2.39 7.19 -20.10
N TYR A 180 -3.63 6.86 -19.68
CA TYR A 180 -4.31 5.64 -20.10
C TYR A 180 -5.62 5.90 -20.86
N ASP A 181 -5.88 7.15 -21.23
CA ASP A 181 -7.07 7.58 -21.98
C ASP A 181 -8.40 7.15 -21.32
N ALA A 182 -8.42 7.03 -19.97
CA ALA A 182 -9.63 6.70 -19.25
C ALA A 182 -10.69 7.78 -19.43
N CYS A 183 -11.94 7.36 -19.70
CA CYS A 183 -13.06 8.29 -19.78
C CYS A 183 -13.32 8.90 -18.38
N ALA A 184 -13.24 10.23 -18.27
CA ALA A 184 -13.36 10.93 -16.99
C ALA A 184 -14.68 10.61 -16.24
N SER A 185 -15.78 10.33 -16.95
CA SER A 185 -17.06 9.95 -16.33
C SER A 185 -17.07 8.55 -15.71
N ARG A 186 -16.05 7.72 -15.99
CA ARG A 186 -15.85 6.39 -15.43
C ARG A 186 -14.76 6.33 -14.36
N VAL A 187 -14.14 7.46 -14.01
CA VAL A 187 -13.11 7.52 -12.96
C VAL A 187 -13.69 8.17 -11.72
N GLU A 188 -13.61 7.46 -10.60
CA GLU A 188 -14.04 7.92 -9.28
C GLU A 188 -12.87 7.99 -8.33
N VAL A 189 -12.82 9.06 -7.52
CA VAL A 189 -11.80 9.19 -6.48
C VAL A 189 -12.38 8.72 -5.16
N ILE A 190 -11.84 7.61 -4.64
CA ILE A 190 -12.22 7.05 -3.35
C ILE A 190 -10.94 6.81 -2.55
N HIS A 191 -10.73 7.59 -1.51
CA HIS A 191 -9.55 7.46 -0.67
C HIS A 191 -9.60 6.17 0.16
N PRO A 192 -8.49 5.42 0.25
CA PRO A 192 -8.32 4.39 1.27
C PRO A 192 -8.42 4.97 2.68
N GLY A 193 -8.75 4.13 3.64
CA GLY A 193 -8.86 4.53 5.03
C GLY A 193 -7.68 4.06 5.89
N VAL A 194 -7.79 4.36 7.18
CA VAL A 194 -6.95 3.84 8.26
C VAL A 194 -7.84 3.27 9.37
N ASP A 195 -7.39 2.21 10.02
CA ASP A 195 -8.08 1.65 11.18
C ASP A 195 -7.69 2.42 12.45
N LEU A 196 -8.53 3.35 12.87
CA LEU A 196 -8.30 4.18 14.06
C LEU A 196 -8.44 3.44 15.39
N GLU A 197 -8.91 2.20 15.40
CA GLU A 197 -8.89 1.34 16.59
C GLU A 197 -7.51 0.73 16.80
N VAL A 198 -6.83 0.39 15.70
CA VAL A 198 -5.47 -0.15 15.71
C VAL A 198 -4.44 0.97 15.78
N PHE A 199 -4.50 1.93 14.84
CA PHE A 199 -3.57 3.05 14.73
C PHE A 199 -4.13 4.26 15.46
N ARG A 200 -3.66 4.48 16.67
CA ARG A 200 -4.08 5.56 17.56
C ARG A 200 -2.94 5.97 18.49
N PRO A 201 -2.97 7.18 19.03
CA PRO A 201 -1.99 7.61 20.02
C PRO A 201 -1.95 6.65 21.22
N ARG A 202 -0.74 6.33 21.67
CA ARG A 202 -0.46 5.46 22.82
C ARG A 202 0.50 6.17 23.78
N ASP A 203 0.63 5.67 25.01
CA ASP A 203 1.66 6.14 25.91
C ASP A 203 3.05 5.75 25.35
N ARG A 204 3.80 6.76 24.94
CA ARG A 204 5.11 6.59 24.27
C ARG A 204 6.12 5.91 25.18
N ALA A 205 6.16 6.23 26.48
CA ALA A 205 7.10 5.65 27.40
C ALA A 205 6.81 4.14 27.61
N ASP A 206 5.54 3.77 27.72
CA ASP A 206 5.15 2.36 27.83
C ASP A 206 5.51 1.57 26.59
N VAL A 207 5.25 2.14 25.41
CA VAL A 207 5.57 1.47 24.13
C VAL A 207 7.08 1.34 23.95
N ARG A 208 7.84 2.40 24.24
CA ARG A 208 9.31 2.36 24.14
C ARG A 208 9.92 1.28 25.04
N ARG A 209 9.41 1.12 26.27
CA ARG A 209 9.88 0.03 27.16
C ARG A 209 9.61 -1.36 26.57
N ARG A 210 8.45 -1.58 25.94
CA ARG A 210 8.15 -2.87 25.29
C ARG A 210 9.03 -3.16 24.09
N LEU A 211 9.42 -2.13 23.34
CA LEU A 211 10.27 -2.23 22.15
C LEU A 211 11.78 -2.16 22.45
N ASP A 212 12.16 -2.13 23.74
CA ASP A 212 13.56 -1.99 24.19
C ASP A 212 14.22 -0.73 23.61
N LEU A 213 13.49 0.40 23.68
CA LEU A 213 13.95 1.73 23.31
C LEU A 213 14.12 2.59 24.56
N ARG A 214 15.19 3.39 24.60
CA ARG A 214 15.42 4.34 25.68
C ARG A 214 14.41 5.48 25.63
N ASP A 215 14.00 5.99 26.79
CA ASP A 215 13.05 7.11 26.87
C ASP A 215 13.59 8.40 26.21
N ASP A 216 14.93 8.61 26.29
CA ASP A 216 15.62 9.77 25.71
C ASP A 216 16.09 9.56 24.26
N ALA A 217 15.77 8.43 23.64
CA ALA A 217 16.12 8.15 22.25
C ALA A 217 15.39 9.08 21.29
N SER A 218 16.11 9.52 20.24
CA SER A 218 15.53 10.12 19.04
C SER A 218 15.25 9.01 18.04
N VAL A 219 13.97 8.71 17.80
CA VAL A 219 13.55 7.55 16.99
C VAL A 219 13.02 8.02 15.63
N LEU A 220 13.81 7.80 14.57
CA LEU A 220 13.47 8.14 13.17
C LEU A 220 13.15 6.84 12.42
N MET A 221 11.89 6.59 12.15
CA MET A 221 11.43 5.29 11.66
C MET A 221 11.20 5.28 10.14
N PHE A 222 11.55 4.18 9.50
CA PHE A 222 11.02 3.78 8.19
C PHE A 222 10.13 2.55 8.37
N ALA A 223 9.00 2.53 7.69
CA ALA A 223 8.13 1.35 7.59
C ALA A 223 7.77 1.07 6.14
N GLY A 224 7.80 -0.21 5.75
CA GLY A 224 7.39 -0.62 4.41
C GLY A 224 8.28 -1.68 3.80
N ARG A 225 7.95 -2.08 2.59
CA ARG A 225 8.75 -3.02 1.80
C ARG A 225 10.12 -2.43 1.47
N ILE A 226 11.19 -3.19 1.72
CA ILE A 226 12.55 -2.78 1.37
C ILE A 226 12.75 -3.03 -0.13
N GLN A 227 12.61 -1.96 -0.92
CA GLN A 227 12.77 -1.96 -2.37
C GLN A 227 13.16 -0.55 -2.84
N PRO A 228 13.85 -0.39 -3.97
CA PRO A 228 14.34 0.91 -4.46
C PRO A 228 13.23 1.97 -4.53
N LEU A 229 12.04 1.61 -5.02
CA LEU A 229 10.91 2.53 -5.14
C LEU A 229 10.49 3.18 -3.80
N LYS A 230 10.68 2.50 -2.67
CA LYS A 230 10.39 3.02 -1.32
C LYS A 230 11.53 3.81 -0.72
N ALA A 231 12.70 3.77 -1.33
CA ALA A 231 13.88 4.56 -1.05
C ALA A 231 14.33 4.59 0.43
N PRO A 232 14.38 3.46 1.15
CA PRO A 232 14.91 3.45 2.52
C PRO A 232 16.37 3.93 2.60
N ASP A 233 17.13 3.80 1.52
CA ASP A 233 18.51 4.27 1.39
C ASP A 233 18.61 5.80 1.51
N VAL A 234 17.61 6.55 1.04
CA VAL A 234 17.56 8.02 1.19
C VAL A 234 17.54 8.40 2.67
N LEU A 235 16.73 7.71 3.50
CA LEU A 235 16.75 7.92 4.95
C LEU A 235 18.12 7.61 5.54
N LEU A 236 18.75 6.48 5.19
CA LEU A 236 20.06 6.11 5.73
C LEU A 236 21.14 7.11 5.35
N ARG A 237 21.17 7.58 4.11
CA ARG A 237 22.10 8.63 3.65
C ARG A 237 21.87 9.95 4.38
N ALA A 238 20.61 10.36 4.57
CA ALA A 238 20.26 11.55 5.33
C ALA A 238 20.69 11.45 6.79
N VAL A 239 20.52 10.29 7.42
CA VAL A 239 20.99 10.03 8.79
C VAL A 239 22.53 10.10 8.87
N ALA A 240 23.24 9.58 7.88
CA ALA A 240 24.70 9.70 7.84
C ALA A 240 25.15 11.16 7.77
N VAL A 241 24.54 11.96 6.88
CA VAL A 241 24.80 13.41 6.80
C VAL A 241 24.48 14.13 8.12
N LEU A 242 23.34 13.77 8.75
CA LEU A 242 22.95 14.34 10.04
C LEU A 242 24.01 14.05 11.13
N LEU A 243 24.50 12.81 11.19
CA LEU A 243 25.52 12.40 12.17
C LEU A 243 26.93 12.95 11.86
N GLU A 244 27.26 13.24 10.60
CA GLU A 244 28.48 13.98 10.24
C GLU A 244 28.44 15.42 10.76
N ARG A 245 27.28 16.07 10.67
CA ARG A 245 27.07 17.44 11.15
C ARG A 245 26.95 17.50 12.68
N GLU A 246 26.36 16.50 13.28
CA GLU A 246 26.01 16.43 14.71
C GLU A 246 26.38 15.08 15.33
N PRO A 247 27.68 14.81 15.55
CA PRO A 247 28.15 13.52 16.06
C PRO A 247 27.57 13.12 17.42
N ASP A 248 27.21 14.09 18.26
CA ASP A 248 26.67 13.86 19.61
C ASP A 248 25.29 13.18 19.59
N LEU A 249 24.53 13.31 18.48
CA LEU A 249 23.25 12.64 18.29
C LEU A 249 23.38 11.12 18.28
N ARG A 250 24.54 10.58 17.85
CA ARG A 250 24.78 9.14 17.70
C ARG A 250 24.41 8.33 18.96
N SER A 251 24.68 8.89 20.12
CA SER A 251 24.46 8.18 21.40
C SER A 251 22.99 7.96 21.75
N ARG A 252 22.07 8.70 21.10
CA ARG A 252 20.63 8.65 21.36
C ARG A 252 19.79 8.41 20.10
N LEU A 253 20.39 8.40 18.90
CA LEU A 253 19.66 8.19 17.66
C LEU A 253 19.42 6.70 17.41
N VAL A 254 18.19 6.34 17.12
CA VAL A 254 17.76 4.99 16.71
C VAL A 254 16.93 5.10 15.44
N VAL A 255 17.28 4.31 14.43
CA VAL A 255 16.58 4.28 13.14
C VAL A 255 16.00 2.89 12.89
N PRO A 256 14.77 2.62 13.35
CA PRO A 256 14.10 1.37 13.03
C PRO A 256 13.72 1.35 11.54
N VAL A 257 14.11 0.28 10.85
CA VAL A 257 13.68 -0.05 9.49
C VAL A 257 12.80 -1.27 9.60
N VAL A 258 11.48 -1.07 9.59
CA VAL A 258 10.48 -2.13 9.80
C VAL A 258 9.93 -2.60 8.47
N GLY A 259 10.21 -3.86 8.11
CA GLY A 259 9.75 -4.46 6.86
C GLY A 259 10.73 -5.49 6.30
N GLY A 260 10.40 -6.05 5.16
CA GLY A 260 11.20 -7.06 4.48
C GLY A 260 11.53 -6.71 3.03
N PRO A 261 12.53 -7.39 2.43
CA PRO A 261 12.87 -7.23 1.02
C PRO A 261 11.70 -7.66 0.12
N SER A 262 11.52 -6.94 -0.98
CA SER A 262 10.41 -7.15 -1.92
C SER A 262 10.78 -6.66 -3.32
N GLY A 263 10.14 -7.23 -4.35
CA GLY A 263 10.38 -6.85 -5.75
C GLY A 263 11.85 -6.97 -6.12
N SER A 264 12.43 -5.96 -6.76
CA SER A 264 13.87 -5.90 -7.09
C SER A 264 14.80 -5.96 -5.86
N GLY A 265 14.30 -5.62 -4.67
CA GLY A 265 15.04 -5.79 -3.42
C GLY A 265 15.29 -7.26 -3.02
N LEU A 266 14.56 -8.22 -3.61
CA LEU A 266 14.79 -9.66 -3.37
C LEU A 266 16.07 -10.18 -4.04
N GLU A 267 16.57 -9.51 -5.08
CA GLU A 267 17.80 -9.89 -5.77
C GLU A 267 19.03 -9.65 -4.88
N HIS A 268 18.97 -8.63 -4.03
CA HIS A 268 20.04 -8.24 -3.12
C HIS A 268 19.50 -7.89 -1.73
N PRO A 269 18.96 -8.86 -0.96
CA PRO A 269 18.25 -8.61 0.30
C PRO A 269 19.13 -7.93 1.38
N GLU A 270 20.46 -8.12 1.30
CA GLU A 270 21.42 -7.54 2.25
C GLU A 270 21.92 -6.14 1.85
N SER A 271 21.53 -5.62 0.69
CA SER A 271 22.10 -4.37 0.14
C SER A 271 21.88 -3.18 1.07
N LEU A 272 20.71 -3.07 1.69
CA LEU A 272 20.41 -1.97 2.61
C LEU A 272 21.21 -2.06 3.92
N ALA A 273 21.43 -3.27 4.43
CA ALA A 273 22.27 -3.49 5.62
C ALA A 273 23.73 -3.20 5.33
N GLN A 274 24.22 -3.60 4.15
CA GLN A 274 25.57 -3.28 3.68
C GLN A 274 25.76 -1.77 3.52
N LEU A 275 24.76 -1.07 2.98
CA LEU A 275 24.76 0.39 2.89
C LEU A 275 24.83 1.04 4.28
N ALA A 276 24.03 0.58 5.24
CA ALA A 276 24.05 1.08 6.60
C ALA A 276 25.46 0.96 7.23
N SER A 277 26.09 -0.20 7.10
CA SER A 277 27.47 -0.42 7.58
C SER A 277 28.49 0.44 6.84
N ALA A 278 28.39 0.56 5.52
CA ALA A 278 29.28 1.41 4.71
C ALA A 278 29.17 2.90 5.07
N LEU A 279 27.98 3.34 5.50
CA LEU A 279 27.73 4.69 6.01
C LEU A 279 28.11 4.86 7.50
N GLY A 280 28.64 3.82 8.14
CA GLY A 280 29.02 3.84 9.54
C GLY A 280 27.84 3.94 10.51
N LEU A 281 26.66 3.44 10.13
CA LEU A 281 25.43 3.51 10.92
C LEU A 281 25.22 2.27 11.82
N ASP A 282 26.25 1.45 12.01
CA ASP A 282 26.20 0.31 12.94
C ASP A 282 25.84 0.79 14.35
N GLY A 283 24.89 0.08 14.98
CA GLY A 283 24.35 0.43 16.29
C GLY A 283 23.36 1.62 16.29
N VAL A 284 23.13 2.29 15.15
CA VAL A 284 22.10 3.33 14.98
C VAL A 284 20.90 2.76 14.26
N VAL A 285 21.11 2.01 13.18
CA VAL A 285 20.05 1.37 12.42
C VAL A 285 19.67 0.03 13.05
N ARG A 286 18.36 -0.20 13.22
CA ARG A 286 17.78 -1.45 13.70
C ARG A 286 16.84 -2.03 12.65
N PHE A 287 17.25 -3.08 11.96
CA PHE A 287 16.39 -3.81 11.04
C PHE A 287 15.40 -4.68 11.81
N VAL A 288 14.12 -4.48 11.53
CA VAL A 288 13.00 -5.20 12.15
C VAL A 288 12.24 -5.92 11.05
N PRO A 289 12.04 -7.25 11.14
CA PRO A 289 11.27 -7.98 10.13
C PRO A 289 9.83 -7.46 10.05
N PRO A 290 9.07 -7.83 9.00
CA PRO A 290 7.65 -7.49 8.92
C PRO A 290 6.90 -7.94 10.18
N VAL A 291 6.09 -7.03 10.73
CA VAL A 291 5.32 -7.24 11.96
C VAL A 291 3.82 -7.12 11.71
N ALA A 292 2.99 -7.67 12.59
CA ALA A 292 1.55 -7.49 12.53
C ALA A 292 1.14 -6.02 12.75
N GLN A 293 -0.01 -5.61 12.22
CA GLN A 293 -0.49 -4.21 12.29
C GLN A 293 -0.51 -3.66 13.73
N GLY A 294 -0.90 -4.48 14.72
CA GLY A 294 -0.92 -4.06 16.12
C GLY A 294 0.46 -3.69 16.67
N GLU A 295 1.49 -4.46 16.29
CA GLU A 295 2.89 -4.18 16.64
C GLU A 295 3.45 -3.01 15.82
N LEU A 296 3.08 -2.91 14.52
CA LEU A 296 3.45 -1.77 13.69
C LEU A 296 2.92 -0.46 14.28
N ALA A 297 1.69 -0.46 14.81
CA ALA A 297 1.12 0.69 15.51
C ALA A 297 1.90 1.07 16.78
N GLU A 298 2.53 0.10 17.46
CA GLU A 298 3.44 0.38 18.56
C GLU A 298 4.73 1.04 18.07
N TRP A 299 5.32 0.54 16.99
CA TRP A 299 6.49 1.17 16.38
C TRP A 299 6.22 2.60 15.96
N TYR A 300 5.06 2.89 15.31
CA TYR A 300 4.68 4.26 15.00
C TYR A 300 4.55 5.12 16.26
N ALA A 301 3.85 4.66 17.30
CA ALA A 301 3.65 5.42 18.52
C ALA A 301 4.96 5.66 19.31
N ALA A 302 5.97 4.79 19.17
CA ALA A 302 7.29 4.95 19.77
C ALA A 302 8.17 5.97 19.05
N ALA A 303 7.93 6.19 17.75
CA ALA A 303 8.76 7.06 16.90
C ALA A 303 8.54 8.56 17.19
N ASP A 304 9.57 9.36 16.98
CA ASP A 304 9.48 10.82 16.99
C ASP A 304 9.02 11.35 15.63
N LEU A 305 9.35 10.63 14.56
CA LEU A 305 8.85 10.85 13.21
C LEU A 305 8.94 9.57 12.37
N VAL A 306 8.15 9.51 11.30
CA VAL A 306 8.22 8.46 10.28
C VAL A 306 8.65 9.08 8.95
N ALA A 307 9.70 8.51 8.34
CA ALA A 307 10.18 8.91 7.02
C ALA A 307 9.55 8.06 5.93
N VAL A 308 9.00 8.71 4.90
CA VAL A 308 8.40 8.07 3.72
C VAL A 308 9.04 8.64 2.45
N PRO A 309 10.28 8.24 2.13
CA PRO A 309 11.07 8.84 1.05
C PRO A 309 10.77 8.25 -0.34
N SER A 310 9.62 7.63 -0.54
CA SER A 310 9.25 6.92 -1.77
C SER A 310 9.43 7.79 -3.03
N TYR A 311 9.92 7.19 -4.12
CA TYR A 311 9.92 7.84 -5.44
C TYR A 311 8.52 7.92 -6.06
N ASN A 312 7.67 6.96 -5.70
CA ASN A 312 6.26 6.95 -6.10
C ASN A 312 5.40 6.31 -5.02
N GLU A 313 4.21 6.88 -4.79
CA GLU A 313 3.22 6.39 -3.83
C GLU A 313 1.81 6.67 -4.36
N SER A 314 0.98 5.63 -4.48
CA SER A 314 -0.39 5.78 -4.98
C SER A 314 -1.27 6.53 -3.98
N PHE A 315 -1.11 6.23 -2.68
CA PHE A 315 -1.86 6.89 -1.61
C PHE A 315 -0.95 7.25 -0.42
N GLY A 316 -0.29 6.26 0.20
CA GLY A 316 0.58 6.47 1.34
C GLY A 316 -0.02 5.96 2.66
N LEU A 317 -0.51 4.72 2.70
CA LEU A 317 -1.07 4.11 3.92
C LEU A 317 -0.14 4.24 5.12
N VAL A 318 1.18 4.01 4.93
CA VAL A 318 2.20 4.18 5.98
C VAL A 318 2.16 5.58 6.59
N ALA A 319 2.02 6.61 5.75
CA ALA A 319 1.93 7.99 6.24
C ALA A 319 0.65 8.23 7.05
N VAL A 320 -0.48 7.70 6.58
CA VAL A 320 -1.76 7.86 7.28
C VAL A 320 -1.77 7.07 8.61
N GLU A 321 -1.24 5.84 8.63
CA GLU A 321 -1.10 5.00 9.82
C GLU A 321 -0.21 5.65 10.89
N ALA A 322 0.94 6.23 10.47
CA ALA A 322 1.83 6.98 11.36
C ALA A 322 1.13 8.21 11.95
N GLN A 323 0.45 8.99 11.10
CA GLN A 323 -0.31 10.16 11.51
C GLN A 323 -1.45 9.79 12.48
N ALA A 324 -2.19 8.72 12.21
CA ALA A 324 -3.24 8.21 13.10
C ALA A 324 -2.68 7.79 14.47
N SER A 325 -1.46 7.26 14.51
CA SER A 325 -0.75 6.91 15.73
C SER A 325 -0.19 8.13 16.50
N GLY A 326 -0.39 9.35 15.98
CA GLY A 326 0.08 10.60 16.57
C GLY A 326 1.54 10.92 16.27
N THR A 327 2.09 10.36 15.21
CA THR A 327 3.49 10.55 14.82
C THR A 327 3.59 11.36 13.53
N PRO A 328 4.28 12.51 13.52
CA PRO A 328 4.44 13.32 12.33
C PRO A 328 5.28 12.60 11.26
N VAL A 329 5.00 12.91 10.00
CA VAL A 329 5.64 12.28 8.86
C VAL A 329 6.57 13.26 8.15
N VAL A 330 7.75 12.78 7.74
CA VAL A 330 8.60 13.44 6.75
C VAL A 330 8.49 12.62 5.47
N ALA A 331 7.87 13.17 4.43
CA ALA A 331 7.55 12.44 3.21
C ALA A 331 8.09 13.14 1.96
N ALA A 332 8.40 12.36 0.92
CA ALA A 332 8.66 12.92 -0.39
C ALA A 332 7.37 13.58 -0.95
N ALA A 333 7.51 14.71 -1.62
CA ALA A 333 6.40 15.44 -2.24
C ALA A 333 5.96 14.76 -3.56
N VAL A 334 5.54 13.48 -3.48
CA VAL A 334 5.18 12.68 -4.66
C VAL A 334 3.82 11.99 -4.51
N GLY A 335 3.10 11.89 -5.61
CA GLY A 335 1.87 11.09 -5.73
C GLY A 335 0.89 11.34 -4.58
N GLY A 336 0.36 10.27 -4.00
CA GLY A 336 -0.61 10.33 -2.92
C GLY A 336 -0.09 10.93 -1.61
N LEU A 337 1.23 11.00 -1.40
CA LEU A 337 1.79 11.62 -0.20
C LEU A 337 1.42 13.10 -0.07
N THR A 338 1.28 13.81 -1.19
CA THR A 338 0.82 15.21 -1.20
C THR A 338 -0.67 15.36 -0.85
N THR A 339 -1.43 14.28 -0.90
CA THR A 339 -2.84 14.25 -0.48
C THR A 339 -2.95 13.97 1.02
N VAL A 340 -2.13 13.03 1.53
CA VAL A 340 -2.26 12.55 2.90
C VAL A 340 -1.43 13.33 3.92
N VAL A 341 -0.41 14.06 3.48
CA VAL A 341 0.42 14.91 4.33
C VAL A 341 0.11 16.39 4.04
N ASP A 342 -0.44 17.09 5.02
CA ASP A 342 -0.62 18.55 4.99
C ASP A 342 0.68 19.21 5.48
N ASP A 343 1.45 19.74 4.52
CA ASP A 343 2.79 20.29 4.78
C ASP A 343 2.77 21.39 5.83
N GLY A 344 3.67 21.27 6.81
CA GLY A 344 3.77 22.19 7.96
C GLY A 344 2.65 22.06 9.01
N ARG A 345 1.64 21.20 8.78
CA ARG A 345 0.52 20.97 9.72
C ARG A 345 0.46 19.52 10.23
N SER A 346 0.56 18.52 9.37
CA SER A 346 0.53 17.10 9.76
C SER A 346 1.88 16.40 9.57
N GLY A 347 2.79 17.04 8.86
CA GLY A 347 4.12 16.54 8.54
C GLY A 347 4.93 17.56 7.76
N VAL A 348 5.98 17.08 7.12
CA VAL A 348 6.86 17.88 6.24
C VAL A 348 6.99 17.17 4.91
N LEU A 349 6.78 17.88 3.80
CA LEU A 349 7.02 17.42 2.45
C LEU A 349 8.40 17.86 1.97
N VAL A 350 9.19 16.93 1.43
CA VAL A 350 10.52 17.18 0.87
C VAL A 350 10.46 17.00 -0.65
N GLU A 351 10.80 18.05 -1.40
CA GLU A 351 10.69 18.10 -2.87
C GLU A 351 11.76 17.28 -3.61
N SER A 352 12.79 16.84 -2.92
CA SER A 352 13.92 16.13 -3.51
C SER A 352 14.24 14.83 -2.75
N HIS A 353 15.07 13.97 -3.36
CA HIS A 353 15.62 12.78 -2.69
C HIS A 353 17.09 12.96 -2.31
N ARG A 354 17.59 14.21 -2.26
CA ARG A 354 18.96 14.51 -1.83
C ARG A 354 19.11 14.30 -0.33
N ALA A 355 20.17 13.61 0.06
CA ALA A 355 20.46 13.32 1.47
C ALA A 355 20.53 14.57 2.35
N ASP A 356 21.07 15.68 1.82
CA ASP A 356 21.17 16.95 2.54
C ASP A 356 19.81 17.56 2.87
N ASP A 357 18.88 17.58 1.91
CA ASP A 357 17.55 18.17 2.10
C ASP A 357 16.73 17.35 3.11
N TRP A 358 16.88 16.01 3.07
CA TRP A 358 16.29 15.13 4.06
C TRP A 358 16.93 15.30 5.44
N ALA A 359 18.27 15.42 5.51
CA ALA A 359 18.98 15.67 6.77
C ALA A 359 18.50 16.96 7.43
N ASP A 360 18.30 18.04 6.66
CA ASP A 360 17.77 19.32 7.16
C ASP A 360 16.35 19.17 7.71
N ALA A 361 15.47 18.45 7.00
CA ALA A 361 14.10 18.17 7.47
C ALA A 361 14.10 17.35 8.76
N LEU A 362 14.93 16.30 8.83
CA LEU A 362 15.07 15.45 10.01
C LEU A 362 15.64 16.23 11.21
N ALA A 363 16.72 16.98 11.00
CA ALA A 363 17.36 17.81 12.04
C ALA A 363 16.35 18.77 12.67
N ARG A 364 15.57 19.47 11.83
CA ARG A 364 14.54 20.41 12.30
C ARG A 364 13.56 19.75 13.26
N LEU A 365 13.11 18.52 12.97
CA LEU A 365 12.17 17.82 13.84
C LEU A 365 12.87 17.21 15.07
N VAL A 366 14.12 16.80 14.96
CA VAL A 366 14.89 16.26 16.10
C VAL A 366 15.10 17.34 17.16
N HIS A 367 15.39 18.59 16.74
CA HIS A 367 15.73 19.69 17.65
C HIS A 367 14.53 20.51 18.16
N ASP A 368 13.39 20.44 17.50
CA ASP A 368 12.21 21.24 17.87
C ASP A 368 11.06 20.32 18.35
N PRO A 369 11.02 19.97 19.65
CA PRO A 369 9.94 19.17 20.22
C PRO A 369 8.57 19.87 20.13
N ASP A 370 8.54 21.21 20.22
CA ASP A 370 7.28 21.95 20.11
C ASP A 370 6.72 21.86 18.68
N LEU A 371 7.59 21.87 17.68
CA LEU A 371 7.18 21.62 16.29
C LEU A 371 6.64 20.20 16.13
N ARG A 372 7.36 19.18 16.66
CA ARG A 372 6.86 17.80 16.61
C ARG A 372 5.48 17.66 17.24
N ASP A 373 5.26 18.28 18.41
CA ASP A 373 3.97 18.22 19.10
C ASP A 373 2.85 18.93 18.33
N ARG A 374 3.16 20.05 17.65
CA ARG A 374 2.20 20.71 16.76
C ARG A 374 1.83 19.82 15.57
N LEU A 375 2.84 19.26 14.91
CA LEU A 375 2.65 18.36 13.76
C LEU A 375 1.92 17.09 14.17
N ALA A 376 2.21 16.52 15.34
CA ALA A 376 1.54 15.33 15.86
C ALA A 376 0.02 15.56 16.04
N ARG A 377 -0.37 16.72 16.60
CA ARG A 377 -1.80 17.07 16.70
C ARG A 377 -2.45 17.26 15.33
N GLY A 378 -1.75 17.88 14.39
CA GLY A 378 -2.21 18.02 13.02
C GLY A 378 -2.31 16.67 12.29
N ALA A 379 -1.37 15.77 12.55
CA ALA A 379 -1.31 14.41 12.00
C ALA A 379 -2.56 13.59 12.37
N ILE A 380 -2.95 13.59 13.65
CA ILE A 380 -4.17 12.92 14.11
C ILE A 380 -5.42 13.48 13.40
N ALA A 381 -5.51 14.80 13.29
CA ALA A 381 -6.65 15.46 12.64
C ALA A 381 -6.70 15.18 11.13
N GLN A 382 -5.54 15.08 10.49
CA GLN A 382 -5.42 14.75 9.07
C GLN A 382 -5.81 13.28 8.81
N ALA A 383 -5.27 12.33 9.59
CA ALA A 383 -5.58 10.92 9.45
C ALA A 383 -7.06 10.60 9.68
N ALA A 384 -7.73 11.33 10.57
CA ALA A 384 -9.16 11.15 10.87
C ALA A 384 -10.07 11.43 9.66
N GLN A 385 -9.58 12.08 8.60
CA GLN A 385 -10.33 12.31 7.36
C GLN A 385 -10.37 11.06 6.47
N PHE A 386 -9.51 10.08 6.70
CA PHE A 386 -9.38 8.86 5.92
C PHE A 386 -9.97 7.68 6.68
N SER A 387 -11.20 7.31 6.34
CA SER A 387 -11.97 6.28 7.03
C SER A 387 -12.28 5.12 6.10
N TRP A 388 -11.99 3.88 6.52
CA TRP A 388 -12.43 2.68 5.80
C TRP A 388 -13.95 2.58 5.70
N ASP A 389 -14.69 3.15 6.64
CA ASP A 389 -16.15 3.20 6.57
C ASP A 389 -16.64 4.10 5.44
N ALA A 390 -16.02 5.28 5.26
CA ALA A 390 -16.31 6.15 4.13
C ALA A 390 -15.88 5.51 2.80
N THR A 391 -14.70 4.86 2.77
CA THR A 391 -14.25 4.09 1.59
C THR A 391 -15.28 3.04 1.17
N ALA A 392 -15.79 2.26 2.13
CA ALA A 392 -16.77 1.21 1.84
C ALA A 392 -18.12 1.77 1.38
N GLU A 393 -18.59 2.86 1.98
CA GLU A 393 -19.83 3.53 1.60
C GLU A 393 -19.77 4.04 0.16
N GLN A 394 -18.74 4.80 -0.19
CA GLN A 394 -18.51 5.31 -1.54
C GLN A 394 -18.31 4.17 -2.55
N THR A 395 -17.64 3.09 -2.15
CA THR A 395 -17.47 1.91 -3.01
C THR A 395 -18.81 1.23 -3.30
N LEU A 396 -19.72 1.14 -2.32
CA LEU A 396 -21.07 0.61 -2.54
C LEU A 396 -21.87 1.48 -3.52
N GLU A 397 -21.81 2.79 -3.37
CA GLU A 397 -22.43 3.73 -4.32
C GLU A 397 -21.86 3.54 -5.73
N THR A 398 -20.53 3.34 -5.83
CA THR A 398 -19.85 3.04 -7.09
C THR A 398 -20.37 1.73 -7.72
N TYR A 399 -20.57 0.67 -6.93
CA TYR A 399 -21.14 -0.59 -7.45
C TYR A 399 -22.55 -0.41 -7.98
N GLU A 400 -23.41 0.36 -7.30
CA GLU A 400 -24.77 0.63 -7.78
C GLU A 400 -24.75 1.48 -9.06
N ARG A 401 -23.86 2.46 -9.16
CA ARG A 401 -23.70 3.26 -10.37
C ARG A 401 -23.21 2.41 -11.55
N ALA A 402 -22.23 1.54 -11.34
CA ALA A 402 -21.74 0.62 -12.36
C ALA A 402 -22.85 -0.32 -12.87
N ARG A 403 -23.72 -0.81 -11.97
CA ARG A 403 -24.90 -1.61 -12.35
C ARG A 403 -25.89 -0.81 -13.20
N SER A 404 -26.07 0.47 -12.93
CA SER A 404 -26.97 1.33 -13.71
C SER A 404 -26.43 1.54 -15.12
N PHE A 405 -25.15 1.78 -15.29
CA PHE A 405 -24.51 1.91 -16.61
C PHE A 405 -24.70 0.67 -17.49
N MET A 406 -24.54 -0.53 -16.91
CA MET A 406 -24.78 -1.77 -17.67
C MET A 406 -26.23 -1.92 -18.12
N ARG A 407 -27.20 -1.55 -17.29
CA ARG A 407 -28.64 -1.64 -17.65
C ARG A 407 -28.98 -0.70 -18.79
N GLU A 408 -28.44 0.51 -18.78
CA GLU A 408 -28.65 1.50 -19.85
C GLU A 408 -28.00 1.08 -21.17
N ALA A 409 -26.85 0.40 -21.12
CA ALA A 409 -26.15 -0.09 -22.31
C ALA A 409 -26.86 -1.29 -22.98
N VAL A 410 -27.74 -2.00 -22.28
CA VAL A 410 -28.49 -3.17 -22.78
C VAL A 410 -29.92 -2.79 -23.20
N ALA A 411 -30.43 -1.64 -22.78
CA ALA A 411 -31.77 -1.12 -23.13
C ALA A 411 -31.73 -0.33 -24.44
#